data_30f5e1bfac02fb11094119e7478812bc
#
_entry.id   30f5e1bfac02fb11094119e7478812bc
#
_cell.length_a   1.000
_cell.length_b   1.000
_cell.length_c   1.000
_cell.angle_alpha   90.00
_cell.angle_beta   90.00
_cell.angle_gamma   90.00
#
_symmetry.space_group_name_H-M   'P 1'
#
loop_
_entity.id
_entity.type
_entity.pdbx_description
1 polymer ?
#
loop_
_entity_poly.entity_id
_entity_poly.type
_entity_poly.pdbx_seq_one_letter_code
_entity_poly.pdbx_strand_id
1 'polypeptide(L)'
;GLRPGGILLFDVSSRYKLQHILGQNGYCDSRTDVAYFWQNCYDAESKLVEMELEFFVKSANDAHGEPLYSRFSEKHIQRAHSERELVSWLKNIGFENIGVFSAFTTEPPRDESERLQFTARKPGRVGK
;
A
#
# COMPACT_ATOMS: atom_id res chain seq x y z
N GLY A 1 6.31 18.32 13.50
CA GLY A 1 4.88 18.09 13.27
C GLY A 1 4.26 19.12 12.35
N LEU A 2 3.02 18.92 12.01
CA LEU A 2 2.27 19.82 11.15
C LEU A 2 1.89 21.10 11.90
N ARG A 3 2.08 22.24 11.25
CA ARG A 3 1.70 23.54 11.84
C ARG A 3 0.18 23.71 11.86
N PRO A 4 -0.37 24.51 12.80
CA PRO A 4 -1.79 24.87 12.74
C PRO A 4 -2.16 25.45 11.37
N GLY A 5 -3.27 25.00 10.78
CA GLY A 5 -3.65 25.37 9.42
C GLY A 5 -2.93 24.62 8.32
N GLY A 6 -1.95 23.78 8.66
CA GLY A 6 -1.20 22.99 7.71
C GLY A 6 -2.04 21.90 7.07
N ILE A 7 -1.63 21.42 5.90
CA ILE A 7 -2.34 20.41 5.13
C ILE A 7 -1.58 19.09 5.19
N LEU A 8 -2.32 18.02 5.50
CA LEU A 8 -1.83 16.66 5.40
C LEU A 8 -2.30 16.08 4.08
N LEU A 9 -1.38 15.49 3.34
CA LEU A 9 -1.68 14.83 2.08
C LEU A 9 -1.03 13.46 2.09
N PHE A 10 -1.81 12.41 1.85
CA PHE A 10 -1.28 11.06 1.74
C PHE A 10 -2.17 10.21 0.84
N ASP A 11 -1.62 9.10 0.36
CA ASP A 11 -2.37 8.14 -0.43
C ASP A 11 -2.18 6.74 0.12
N VAL A 12 -3.17 5.88 -0.12
CA VAL A 12 -3.15 4.49 0.30
C VAL A 12 -3.74 3.61 -0.80
N SER A 13 -3.33 2.34 -0.82
CA SER A 13 -4.03 1.33 -1.61
C SER A 13 -5.43 1.16 -1.04
N SER A 14 -6.44 1.19 -1.90
CA SER A 14 -7.81 1.03 -1.47
C SER A 14 -8.07 -0.38 -0.96
N ARG A 15 -9.12 -0.53 -0.17
CA ARG A 15 -9.60 -1.85 0.24
C ARG A 15 -9.93 -2.71 -0.97
N TYR A 16 -10.52 -2.11 -2.02
CA TYR A 16 -10.80 -2.80 -3.26
C TYR A 16 -9.53 -3.39 -3.88
N LYS A 17 -8.45 -2.62 -3.97
CA LYS A 17 -7.19 -3.11 -4.53
C LYS A 17 -6.63 -4.26 -3.70
N LEU A 18 -6.58 -4.10 -2.38
CA LEU A 18 -6.02 -5.12 -1.51
C LEU A 18 -6.84 -6.39 -1.50
N GLN A 19 -8.17 -6.27 -1.56
CA GLN A 19 -9.08 -7.41 -1.50
C GLN A 19 -9.24 -8.09 -2.86
N HIS A 20 -9.51 -7.32 -3.92
CA HIS A 20 -9.94 -7.87 -5.21
C HIS A 20 -8.83 -7.94 -6.26
N ILE A 21 -7.85 -7.07 -6.20
CA ILE A 21 -6.75 -7.04 -7.18
C ILE A 21 -5.55 -7.84 -6.68
N LEU A 22 -5.03 -7.52 -5.50
CA LEU A 22 -3.85 -8.19 -4.96
C LEU A 22 -4.19 -9.46 -4.17
N GLY A 23 -5.34 -9.50 -3.53
CA GLY A 23 -5.66 -10.39 -2.43
C GLY A 23 -5.42 -11.88 -2.63
N GLN A 24 -5.69 -12.44 -3.81
CA GLN A 24 -5.50 -13.86 -4.08
C GLN A 24 -4.61 -14.09 -5.30
N ASN A 25 -3.93 -13.07 -5.77
CA ASN A 25 -3.13 -13.13 -6.97
C ASN A 25 -1.67 -13.43 -6.66
N GLY A 26 -1.03 -14.07 -7.62
CA GLY A 26 0.40 -14.29 -7.62
C GLY A 26 1.04 -13.60 -8.81
N TYR A 27 2.27 -13.20 -8.63
CA TYR A 27 3.06 -12.54 -9.67
C TYR A 27 4.44 -13.19 -9.72
N CYS A 28 5.02 -13.25 -10.90
CA CYS A 28 6.40 -13.68 -11.05
C CYS A 28 7.04 -12.95 -12.21
N ASP A 29 8.33 -12.76 -12.12
CA ASP A 29 9.14 -12.25 -13.23
C ASP A 29 10.50 -12.92 -13.16
N SER A 30 11.08 -13.17 -14.31
CA SER A 30 12.38 -13.81 -14.40
C SER A 30 13.24 -13.06 -15.40
N ARG A 31 14.32 -12.49 -14.91
CA ARG A 31 15.33 -11.80 -15.71
C ARG A 31 16.68 -12.46 -15.48
N THR A 32 17.68 -12.08 -16.27
CA THR A 32 19.01 -12.69 -16.19
C THR A 32 19.61 -12.60 -14.77
N ASP A 33 19.47 -11.47 -14.12
CA ASP A 33 20.10 -11.22 -12.82
C ASP A 33 19.20 -11.40 -11.63
N VAL A 34 17.87 -11.31 -11.83
CA VAL A 34 16.88 -11.38 -10.76
C VAL A 34 15.65 -12.14 -11.23
N ALA A 35 15.15 -13.00 -10.38
CA ALA A 35 13.81 -13.58 -10.52
C ALA A 35 13.08 -13.47 -9.19
N TYR A 36 11.77 -13.33 -9.25
CA TYR A 36 10.96 -13.32 -8.03
C TYR A 36 9.63 -14.02 -8.22
N PHE A 37 9.12 -14.52 -7.09
CA PHE A 37 7.75 -14.98 -6.95
C PHE A 37 7.08 -14.15 -5.87
N TRP A 38 5.92 -13.63 -6.17
CA TRP A 38 5.15 -12.82 -5.24
C TRP A 38 3.75 -13.42 -5.14
N GLN A 39 3.36 -13.83 -3.95
CA GLN A 39 2.07 -14.45 -3.71
C GLN A 39 1.35 -13.73 -2.59
N ASN A 40 0.07 -13.45 -2.81
CA ASN A 40 -0.76 -12.72 -1.85
C ASN A 40 -1.91 -13.59 -1.39
N CYS A 41 -2.29 -13.43 -0.14
CA CYS A 41 -3.47 -14.06 0.44
C CYS A 41 -4.21 -13.02 1.28
N TYR A 42 -5.47 -12.79 0.95
CA TYR A 42 -6.35 -11.89 1.70
C TYR A 42 -7.24 -12.69 2.63
N ASP A 43 -7.25 -12.30 3.91
CA ASP A 43 -8.16 -12.85 4.90
C ASP A 43 -9.30 -11.85 5.14
N ALA A 44 -10.52 -12.24 4.78
CA ALA A 44 -11.69 -11.37 4.89
C ALA A 44 -12.09 -11.09 6.33
N GLU A 45 -11.76 -11.99 7.24
CA GLU A 45 -12.10 -11.82 8.66
C GLU A 45 -11.20 -10.79 9.33
N SER A 46 -9.90 -10.92 9.17
CA SER A 46 -8.93 -9.97 9.74
C SER A 46 -8.72 -8.74 8.87
N LYS A 47 -9.13 -8.80 7.59
CA LYS A 47 -8.87 -7.76 6.58
C LYS A 47 -7.38 -7.52 6.33
N LEU A 48 -6.58 -8.55 6.51
CA LEU A 48 -5.15 -8.50 6.27
C LEU A 48 -4.81 -9.15 4.94
N VAL A 49 -3.88 -8.53 4.22
CA VAL A 49 -3.24 -9.13 3.05
C VAL A 49 -1.86 -9.56 3.47
N GLU A 50 -1.59 -10.84 3.38
CA GLU A 50 -0.28 -11.41 3.60
C GLU A 50 0.42 -11.57 2.26
N MET A 51 1.60 -10.97 2.14
CA MET A 51 2.40 -10.99 0.92
C MET A 51 3.68 -11.76 1.18
N GLU A 52 3.88 -12.82 0.42
CA GLU A 52 5.10 -13.61 0.47
C GLU A 52 5.87 -13.42 -0.82
N LEU A 53 7.12 -12.95 -0.69
CA LEU A 53 8.00 -12.73 -1.80
C LEU A 53 9.24 -13.61 -1.68
N GLU A 54 9.60 -14.26 -2.77
CA GLU A 54 10.85 -14.99 -2.86
C GLU A 54 11.67 -14.41 -3.99
N PHE A 55 12.91 -14.09 -3.69
CA PHE A 55 13.85 -13.50 -4.63
C PHE A 55 15.00 -14.44 -4.89
N PHE A 56 15.43 -14.46 -6.14
CA PHE A 56 16.63 -15.15 -6.61
C PHE A 56 17.50 -14.13 -7.30
N VAL A 57 18.63 -13.80 -6.70
CA VAL A 57 19.53 -12.76 -7.22
C VAL A 57 20.84 -13.43 -7.63
N LYS A 58 21.28 -13.17 -8.85
CA LYS A 58 22.55 -13.71 -9.34
C LYS A 58 23.69 -13.18 -8.47
N SER A 59 24.48 -14.08 -7.90
CA SER A 59 25.59 -13.74 -7.03
C SER A 59 26.95 -14.03 -7.64
N ALA A 60 27.05 -15.07 -8.48
CA ALA A 60 28.32 -15.50 -9.03
C ALA A 60 28.08 -16.50 -10.17
N ASN A 61 29.14 -16.99 -10.77
CA ASN A 61 29.09 -18.15 -11.66
C ASN A 61 29.85 -19.31 -11.01
N ASP A 62 29.45 -20.53 -11.34
CA ASP A 62 30.19 -21.71 -10.91
C ASP A 62 31.46 -21.94 -11.76
N ALA A 63 32.18 -23.05 -11.51
CA ALA A 63 33.40 -23.38 -12.22
C ALA A 63 33.18 -23.61 -13.73
N HIS A 64 31.94 -23.89 -14.16
CA HIS A 64 31.59 -24.12 -15.57
C HIS A 64 30.94 -22.90 -16.22
N GLY A 65 30.91 -21.76 -15.52
CA GLY A 65 30.31 -20.53 -16.04
C GLY A 65 28.81 -20.45 -15.89
N GLU A 66 28.18 -21.42 -15.20
CA GLU A 66 26.75 -21.39 -14.95
C GLU A 66 26.40 -20.43 -13.82
N PRO A 67 25.29 -19.66 -13.93
CA PRO A 67 24.94 -18.69 -12.91
C PRO A 67 24.50 -19.34 -11.60
N LEU A 68 24.95 -18.75 -10.50
CA LEU A 68 24.52 -19.10 -9.15
C LEU A 68 23.67 -17.98 -8.59
N TYR A 69 22.60 -18.35 -7.88
CA TYR A 69 21.65 -17.40 -7.33
C TYR A 69 21.57 -17.52 -5.82
N SER A 70 21.51 -16.38 -5.16
CA SER A 70 21.17 -16.34 -3.73
C SER A 70 19.67 -16.19 -3.61
N ARG A 71 19.07 -17.02 -2.76
CA ARG A 71 17.63 -16.99 -2.48
C ARG A 71 17.40 -16.31 -1.14
N PHE A 72 16.41 -15.40 -1.11
CA PHE A 72 15.92 -14.86 0.14
C PHE A 72 14.43 -14.62 0.06
N SER A 73 13.79 -14.59 1.21
CA SER A 73 12.34 -14.44 1.31
C SER A 73 12.00 -13.22 2.15
N GLU A 74 10.90 -12.57 1.78
CA GLU A 74 10.32 -11.48 2.56
C GLU A 74 8.84 -11.76 2.77
N LYS A 75 8.33 -11.33 3.91
CA LYS A 75 6.92 -11.42 4.23
C LYS A 75 6.44 -10.03 4.66
N HIS A 76 5.38 -9.57 4.01
CA HIS A 76 4.76 -8.29 4.31
C HIS A 76 3.29 -8.51 4.64
N ILE A 77 2.79 -7.73 5.58
CA ILE A 77 1.39 -7.78 5.95
C ILE A 77 0.84 -6.37 5.85
N GLN A 78 -0.23 -6.20 5.09
CA GLN A 78 -0.95 -4.94 4.99
C GLN A 78 -2.39 -5.12 5.41
N ARG A 79 -2.92 -4.17 6.16
CA ARG A 79 -4.32 -4.15 6.52
C ARG A 79 -5.11 -3.33 5.50
N ALA A 80 -6.25 -3.88 5.08
CA ALA A 80 -7.17 -3.18 4.20
C ALA A 80 -8.06 -2.27 5.05
N HIS A 81 -7.88 -0.96 4.93
CA HIS A 81 -8.70 0.03 5.61
C HIS A 81 -9.76 0.58 4.67
N SER A 82 -10.98 0.73 5.16
CA SER A 82 -12.02 1.41 4.40
C SER A 82 -11.80 2.92 4.44
N GLU A 83 -12.35 3.60 3.44
CA GLU A 83 -12.38 5.06 3.40
C GLU A 83 -13.00 5.63 4.69
N ARG A 84 -14.11 5.05 5.12
CA ARG A 84 -14.83 5.47 6.33
C ARG A 84 -13.96 5.38 7.59
N GLU A 85 -13.20 4.30 7.73
CA GLU A 85 -12.29 4.13 8.88
C GLU A 85 -11.23 5.24 8.91
N LEU A 86 -10.60 5.51 7.77
CA LEU A 86 -9.54 6.51 7.69
C LEU A 86 -10.07 7.91 7.94
N VAL A 87 -11.22 8.26 7.37
CA VAL A 87 -11.88 9.54 7.62
C VAL A 87 -12.23 9.68 9.10
N SER A 88 -12.79 8.63 9.70
CA SER A 88 -13.13 8.62 11.11
C SER A 88 -11.92 8.86 12.01
N TRP A 89 -10.80 8.20 11.71
CA TRP A 89 -9.58 8.39 12.49
C TRP A 89 -9.02 9.80 12.36
N LEU A 90 -9.03 10.35 11.15
CA LEU A 90 -8.59 11.73 10.95
C LEU A 90 -9.45 12.73 11.76
N LYS A 91 -10.76 12.54 11.76
CA LYS A 91 -11.66 13.37 12.56
C LYS A 91 -11.39 13.24 14.05
N ASN A 92 -11.19 12.00 14.51
CA ASN A 92 -10.99 11.73 15.94
C ASN A 92 -9.71 12.36 16.48
N ILE A 93 -8.68 12.47 15.67
CA ILE A 93 -7.43 13.12 16.08
C ILE A 93 -7.41 14.62 15.81
N GLY A 94 -8.50 15.17 15.30
CA GLY A 94 -8.72 16.61 15.24
C GLY A 94 -8.54 17.26 13.88
N PHE A 95 -8.31 16.50 12.81
CA PHE A 95 -8.24 17.07 11.46
C PHE A 95 -9.62 17.51 10.97
N GLU A 96 -9.64 18.53 10.14
CA GLU A 96 -10.85 19.08 9.54
C GLU A 96 -10.69 19.23 8.02
N ASN A 97 -11.77 19.54 7.32
CA ASN A 97 -11.81 19.70 5.86
C ASN A 97 -11.21 18.48 5.15
N ILE A 98 -11.67 17.29 5.55
CA ILE A 98 -11.15 16.04 5.03
C ILE A 98 -11.73 15.79 3.64
N GLY A 99 -10.85 15.67 2.65
CA GLY A 99 -11.20 15.30 1.28
C GLY A 99 -10.68 13.92 0.95
N VAL A 100 -11.43 13.20 0.12
CA VAL A 100 -11.02 11.88 -0.40
C VAL A 100 -11.23 11.89 -1.90
N PHE A 101 -10.20 11.48 -2.62
CA PHE A 101 -10.21 11.49 -4.10
C PHE A 101 -9.64 10.19 -4.63
N SER A 102 -10.00 9.84 -5.86
CA SER A 102 -9.22 8.87 -6.61
C SER A 102 -7.81 9.42 -6.77
N ALA A 103 -6.79 8.61 -6.48
CA ALA A 103 -5.42 9.11 -6.42
C ALA A 103 -5.00 9.79 -7.72
N PHE A 104 -4.26 10.88 -7.57
CA PHE A 104 -3.75 11.73 -8.66
C PHE A 104 -4.85 12.43 -9.47
N THR A 105 -6.06 12.53 -8.92
CA THR A 105 -7.18 13.25 -9.51
C THR A 105 -7.85 14.14 -8.49
N THR A 106 -8.75 15.01 -8.94
CA THR A 106 -9.64 15.78 -8.08
C THR A 106 -11.06 15.21 -8.08
N GLU A 107 -11.21 14.02 -8.66
CA GLU A 107 -12.50 13.36 -8.73
C GLU A 107 -12.78 12.55 -7.47
N PRO A 108 -14.06 12.41 -7.08
CA PRO A 108 -14.40 11.57 -5.93
C PRO A 108 -14.02 10.10 -6.18
N PRO A 109 -13.78 9.33 -5.11
CA PRO A 109 -13.44 7.93 -5.26
C PRO A 109 -14.60 7.14 -5.85
N ARG A 110 -14.25 6.10 -6.61
CA ARG A 110 -15.19 5.11 -7.14
C ARG A 110 -15.01 3.82 -6.34
N ASP A 111 -15.99 2.94 -6.40
CA ASP A 111 -15.91 1.63 -5.73
C ASP A 111 -14.69 0.83 -6.19
N GLU A 112 -14.30 0.98 -7.45
CA GLU A 112 -13.17 0.28 -8.04
C GLU A 112 -11.87 1.08 -8.06
N SER A 113 -11.82 2.21 -7.36
CA SER A 113 -10.58 2.98 -7.26
C SER A 113 -9.52 2.16 -6.54
N GLU A 114 -8.37 1.97 -7.19
CA GLU A 114 -7.29 1.15 -6.63
C GLU A 114 -6.47 1.89 -5.58
N ARG A 115 -6.45 3.22 -5.66
CA ARG A 115 -5.70 4.03 -4.73
C ARG A 115 -6.50 5.27 -4.36
N LEU A 116 -6.51 5.61 -3.08
CA LEU A 116 -7.23 6.76 -2.55
C LEU A 116 -6.25 7.80 -2.04
N GLN A 117 -6.54 9.05 -2.35
CA GLN A 117 -5.77 10.19 -1.88
C GLN A 117 -6.60 10.96 -0.87
N PHE A 118 -6.01 11.21 0.29
CA PHE A 118 -6.64 11.93 1.39
C PHE A 118 -5.98 13.27 1.58
N THR A 119 -6.82 14.28 1.78
CA THR A 119 -6.38 15.60 2.19
C THR A 119 -7.06 15.94 3.51
N ALA A 120 -6.35 16.58 4.41
CA ALA A 120 -6.91 17.01 5.68
C ALA A 120 -6.18 18.26 6.15
N ARG A 121 -6.87 19.09 6.90
CA ARG A 121 -6.29 20.32 7.44
C ARG A 121 -6.19 20.21 8.95
N LYS A 122 -5.02 20.52 9.48
CA LYS A 122 -4.87 20.68 10.91
C LYS A 122 -5.55 21.99 11.32
N PRO A 123 -6.43 21.97 12.35
CA PRO A 123 -7.13 23.18 12.76
C PRO A 123 -6.18 24.32 13.10
N GLY A 124 -6.62 25.54 12.81
CA GLY A 124 -5.93 26.72 13.27
C GLY A 124 -6.10 26.87 14.78
N ARG A 125 -5.33 27.75 15.39
CA ARG A 125 -5.47 28.02 16.82
C ARG A 125 -6.80 28.70 17.08
N VAL A 126 -7.59 28.09 17.96
CA VAL A 126 -8.89 28.64 18.34
C VAL A 126 -8.70 29.72 19.40
N GLY A 127 -9.47 30.78 19.27
CA GLY A 127 -9.47 31.87 20.26
C GLY A 127 -8.25 32.77 20.23
N LYS A 128 -7.52 32.73 19.16
CA LYS A 128 -6.29 33.52 19.01
C LYS A 128 -6.48 34.65 18.03
#